data_fc4e4e6d0174de642f9d4216890521cf
#
_entry.id   fc4e4e6d0174de642f9d4216890521cf
#
_cell.length_a   1.000
_cell.length_b   1.000
_cell.length_c   1.000
_cell.angle_alpha   90.00
_cell.angle_beta   90.00
_cell.angle_gamma   90.00
#
_symmetry.space_group_name_H-M   'P 1'
#
loop_
_entity.id
_entity.type
_entity.pdbx_description
1 polymer ?
#
loop_
_entity_poly.entity_id
_entity_poly.type
_entity_poly.pdbx_seq_one_letter_code
_entity_poly.pdbx_strand_id
1 'polypeptide(L)'
;MTGPAGDAGTPSPAWSRAGSRFGPYVLHRLLGSGGFGEVYAAEDTVMHRTVALKLLSPTYSRNPAFRERLFREAHTAGRLHDPHVVPIHGCGEIDGQLYIDMRLIDGTDLQTVLDRGGAMPPARAVHIIRQIASALDAAHAETVIHRDVKPGNILLGRNDFACLVDFGLANAATDNKLTSEGTTIGSFAYLAPERLVSGQVTPGADIYALACVLYECLTGSAPYAGRTEIPAIIAAHLNTPPPRPSQMRPGIPSGFDDVIARGMAKEPSARYHSAGELGAAAQRALQTAPPNSDWAAQTAAAPTVEQPIERPQPRPAKSRRRTLLVLAALTVVAAAVVTSVVLMGDRASERSTAPAAQTSTAPAPPSSTAPALNAVRLPVIGMGELVGVAIGGDGAVYFADSSAARIYQLAPNAAAPVELPLRGLTRPQYVGVDAAGAVYV
;
A
#
# COMPACT_ATOMS: atom_id res chain seq x y z
N MET A 1 34.31 16.06 -26.69
CA MET A 1 33.39 14.92 -26.66
C MET A 1 33.59 14.23 -25.30
N THR A 2 32.84 14.61 -24.31
CA THR A 2 32.84 13.99 -22.98
C THR A 2 31.40 13.52 -22.73
N GLY A 3 31.23 12.20 -22.68
CA GLY A 3 29.95 11.56 -22.37
C GLY A 3 29.52 11.83 -20.91
N PRO A 4 28.22 11.82 -20.60
CA PRO A 4 27.73 12.04 -19.26
C PRO A 4 28.11 10.87 -18.35
N ALA A 5 28.61 11.20 -17.14
CA ALA A 5 28.93 10.26 -16.08
C ALA A 5 27.67 9.47 -15.69
N GLY A 6 27.77 8.14 -15.75
CA GLY A 6 26.71 7.22 -15.32
C GLY A 6 26.43 7.36 -13.83
N ASP A 7 25.17 7.55 -13.52
CA ASP A 7 24.60 7.45 -12.19
C ASP A 7 24.84 6.03 -11.65
N ALA A 8 25.51 5.89 -10.52
CA ALA A 8 25.74 4.63 -9.86
C ALA A 8 24.44 4.13 -9.21
N GLY A 9 23.56 3.59 -10.06
CA GLY A 9 22.26 3.04 -9.67
C GLY A 9 22.41 1.86 -8.71
N THR A 10 21.53 1.78 -7.77
CA THR A 10 21.24 0.62 -6.90
C THR A 10 21.23 -0.65 -7.77
N PRO A 11 21.91 -1.74 -7.41
CA PRO A 11 21.91 -2.95 -8.23
C PRO A 11 20.49 -3.47 -8.44
N SER A 12 20.09 -3.61 -9.70
CA SER A 12 18.79 -4.21 -10.06
C SER A 12 18.68 -5.63 -9.50
N PRO A 13 17.50 -6.04 -9.00
CA PRO A 13 17.28 -7.42 -8.57
C PRO A 13 17.61 -8.40 -9.70
N ALA A 14 18.08 -9.59 -9.38
CA ALA A 14 18.52 -10.62 -10.34
C ALA A 14 17.42 -11.05 -11.35
N TRP A 15 16.17 -10.69 -11.11
CA TRP A 15 15.00 -10.96 -11.98
C TRP A 15 14.56 -9.75 -12.82
N SER A 16 15.22 -8.59 -12.68
CA SER A 16 14.87 -7.37 -13.43
C SER A 16 15.18 -7.54 -14.93
N ARG A 17 14.25 -7.08 -15.76
CA ARG A 17 14.40 -7.03 -17.23
C ARG A 17 15.22 -5.81 -17.72
N ALA A 18 15.84 -5.07 -16.83
CA ALA A 18 16.68 -3.94 -17.20
C ALA A 18 17.76 -4.37 -18.21
N GLY A 19 17.98 -3.55 -19.24
CA GLY A 19 18.89 -3.84 -20.36
C GLY A 19 18.25 -4.64 -21.50
N SER A 20 17.03 -5.17 -21.35
CA SER A 20 16.34 -5.91 -22.40
C SER A 20 15.46 -5.00 -23.28
N ARG A 21 15.03 -5.54 -24.43
CA ARG A 21 14.03 -4.90 -25.30
C ARG A 21 12.63 -5.44 -25.04
N PHE A 22 11.64 -4.55 -25.17
CA PHE A 22 10.23 -4.88 -25.18
C PHE A 22 9.57 -4.17 -26.37
N GLY A 23 9.44 -4.85 -27.48
CA GLY A 23 9.03 -4.23 -28.75
C GLY A 23 9.92 -3.03 -29.13
N PRO A 24 9.35 -1.83 -29.31
CA PRO A 24 10.11 -0.63 -29.62
C PRO A 24 10.81 -0.01 -28.39
N TYR A 25 10.59 -0.53 -27.21
CA TYR A 25 11.14 0.04 -25.98
C TYR A 25 12.43 -0.67 -25.55
N VAL A 26 13.42 0.10 -25.10
CA VAL A 26 14.63 -0.41 -24.40
C VAL A 26 14.48 -0.14 -22.92
N LEU A 27 14.41 -1.18 -22.09
CA LEU A 27 14.21 -1.06 -20.65
C LEU A 27 15.53 -0.68 -19.98
N HIS A 28 15.60 0.49 -19.34
CA HIS A 28 16.84 0.97 -18.71
C HIS A 28 16.96 0.54 -17.26
N ARG A 29 16.02 0.96 -16.40
CA ARG A 29 16.03 0.61 -14.97
C ARG A 29 14.62 0.38 -14.46
N LEU A 30 14.49 -0.51 -13.49
CA LEU A 30 13.25 -0.73 -12.76
C LEU A 30 12.97 0.48 -11.87
N LEU A 31 11.78 1.06 -11.99
CA LEU A 31 11.29 2.15 -11.16
C LEU A 31 10.49 1.64 -9.96
N GLY A 32 9.74 0.55 -10.17
CA GLY A 32 8.95 -0.08 -9.13
C GLY A 32 8.33 -1.39 -9.59
N SER A 33 7.96 -2.24 -8.63
CA SER A 33 7.26 -3.50 -8.88
C SER A 33 6.13 -3.68 -7.86
N GLY A 34 5.03 -4.30 -8.29
CA GLY A 34 3.87 -4.54 -7.44
C GLY A 34 2.95 -5.63 -8.01
N GLY A 35 1.82 -5.86 -7.37
CA GLY A 35 0.88 -6.92 -7.76
C GLY A 35 0.34 -6.79 -9.19
N PHE A 36 0.32 -5.59 -9.76
CA PHE A 36 -0.15 -5.35 -11.14
C PHE A 36 0.94 -5.49 -12.19
N GLY A 37 2.23 -5.53 -11.81
CA GLY A 37 3.34 -5.63 -12.73
C GLY A 37 4.54 -4.77 -12.34
N GLU A 38 5.33 -4.40 -13.32
CA GLU A 38 6.60 -3.69 -13.17
C GLU A 38 6.57 -2.37 -13.95
N VAL A 39 7.20 -1.34 -13.41
CA VAL A 39 7.36 -0.06 -14.08
C VAL A 39 8.85 0.18 -14.35
N TYR A 40 9.20 0.45 -15.59
CA TYR A 40 10.57 0.71 -16.03
C TYR A 40 10.72 2.14 -16.56
N ALA A 41 11.86 2.76 -16.28
CA ALA A 41 12.34 3.82 -17.16
C ALA A 41 12.81 3.15 -18.44
N ALA A 42 12.26 3.58 -19.58
CA ALA A 42 12.53 2.97 -20.87
C ALA A 42 12.74 4.06 -21.94
N GLU A 43 13.50 3.74 -22.99
CA GLU A 43 13.59 4.53 -24.19
C GLU A 43 12.57 4.03 -25.23
N ASP A 44 11.65 4.88 -25.63
CA ASP A 44 10.85 4.70 -26.83
C ASP A 44 11.72 5.00 -28.05
N THR A 45 12.18 3.97 -28.74
CA THR A 45 13.11 4.10 -29.88
C THR A 45 12.45 4.63 -31.15
N VAL A 46 11.12 4.70 -31.20
CA VAL A 46 10.36 5.26 -32.34
C VAL A 46 10.22 6.78 -32.18
N MET A 47 9.86 7.22 -30.98
CA MET A 47 9.65 8.64 -30.67
C MET A 47 10.91 9.31 -30.11
N HIS A 48 12.01 8.56 -29.90
CA HIS A 48 13.29 9.04 -29.36
C HIS A 48 13.13 9.83 -28.05
N ARG A 49 12.39 9.26 -27.10
CA ARG A 49 12.13 9.86 -25.78
C ARG A 49 12.22 8.83 -24.66
N THR A 50 12.53 9.31 -23.45
CA THR A 50 12.48 8.47 -22.24
C THR A 50 11.06 8.52 -21.66
N VAL A 51 10.54 7.34 -21.29
CA VAL A 51 9.18 7.13 -20.78
C VAL A 51 9.21 6.29 -19.52
N ALA A 52 8.12 6.32 -18.75
CA ALA A 52 7.80 5.31 -17.76
C ALA A 52 6.91 4.26 -18.41
N LEU A 53 7.43 3.05 -18.56
CA LEU A 53 6.73 1.93 -19.18
C LEU A 53 6.25 0.94 -18.11
N LYS A 54 4.94 0.87 -17.91
CA LYS A 54 4.31 -0.10 -17.00
C LYS A 54 3.98 -1.37 -17.77
N LEU A 55 4.63 -2.46 -17.40
CA LEU A 55 4.41 -3.81 -17.94
C LEU A 55 3.48 -4.56 -16.99
N LEU A 56 2.29 -4.92 -17.46
CA LEU A 56 1.32 -5.62 -16.64
C LEU A 56 1.68 -7.10 -16.48
N SER A 57 1.35 -7.70 -15.34
CA SER A 57 1.67 -9.10 -15.10
C SER A 57 0.92 -10.00 -16.10
N PRO A 58 1.48 -11.19 -16.44
CA PRO A 58 0.84 -12.14 -17.37
C PRO A 58 -0.56 -12.56 -16.93
N THR A 59 -0.85 -12.58 -15.64
CA THR A 59 -2.17 -12.92 -15.09
C THR A 59 -3.24 -11.96 -15.58
N TYR A 60 -2.95 -10.65 -15.56
CA TYR A 60 -3.87 -9.61 -16.04
C TYR A 60 -3.90 -9.56 -17.57
N SER A 61 -2.75 -9.73 -18.22
CA SER A 61 -2.66 -9.68 -19.69
C SER A 61 -3.48 -10.76 -20.39
N ARG A 62 -3.67 -11.93 -19.75
CA ARG A 62 -4.47 -13.04 -20.28
C ARG A 62 -5.98 -12.88 -20.07
N ASN A 63 -6.43 -11.91 -19.31
CA ASN A 63 -7.85 -11.72 -19.01
C ASN A 63 -8.50 -10.76 -20.03
N PRO A 64 -9.40 -11.21 -20.93
CA PRO A 64 -9.99 -10.38 -21.96
C PRO A 64 -10.82 -9.21 -21.39
N ALA A 65 -11.58 -9.44 -20.31
CA ALA A 65 -12.39 -8.40 -19.68
C ALA A 65 -11.53 -7.33 -19.00
N PHE A 66 -10.35 -7.71 -18.47
CA PHE A 66 -9.38 -6.77 -17.94
C PHE A 66 -8.77 -5.91 -19.07
N ARG A 67 -8.38 -6.57 -20.18
CA ARG A 67 -7.82 -5.89 -21.36
C ARG A 67 -8.76 -4.80 -21.89
N GLU A 68 -10.03 -5.13 -22.11
CA GLU A 68 -11.02 -4.18 -22.62
C GLU A 68 -11.18 -2.98 -21.69
N ARG A 69 -11.28 -3.23 -20.37
CA ARG A 69 -11.38 -2.16 -19.36
C ARG A 69 -10.12 -1.31 -19.33
N LEU A 70 -8.93 -1.92 -19.37
CA LEU A 70 -7.67 -1.20 -19.39
C LEU A 70 -7.60 -0.20 -20.54
N PHE A 71 -7.91 -0.64 -21.76
CA PHE A 71 -7.89 0.23 -22.92
C PHE A 71 -8.89 1.37 -22.81
N ARG A 72 -10.10 1.10 -22.33
CA ARG A 72 -11.12 2.13 -22.10
C ARG A 72 -10.66 3.15 -21.04
N GLU A 73 -10.15 2.70 -19.91
CA GLU A 73 -9.69 3.56 -18.82
C GLU A 73 -8.44 4.35 -19.24
N ALA A 74 -7.46 3.73 -19.90
CA ALA A 74 -6.28 4.40 -20.41
C ALA A 74 -6.63 5.46 -21.47
N HIS A 75 -7.60 5.19 -22.36
CA HIS A 75 -8.08 6.19 -23.32
C HIS A 75 -8.75 7.38 -22.64
N THR A 76 -9.54 7.13 -21.61
CA THR A 76 -10.23 8.19 -20.86
C THR A 76 -9.21 9.02 -20.07
N ALA A 77 -8.29 8.36 -19.36
CA ALA A 77 -7.22 9.04 -18.61
C ALA A 77 -6.27 9.82 -19.53
N GLY A 78 -6.03 9.34 -20.75
CA GLY A 78 -5.22 10.03 -21.75
C GLY A 78 -5.82 11.35 -22.27
N ARG A 79 -7.09 11.64 -22.00
CA ARG A 79 -7.77 12.92 -22.35
C ARG A 79 -7.70 13.95 -21.24
N LEU A 80 -7.19 13.59 -20.05
CA LEU A 80 -7.10 14.52 -18.94
C LEU A 80 -6.04 15.58 -19.21
N HIS A 81 -6.42 16.85 -19.08
CA HIS A 81 -5.58 18.01 -19.37
C HIS A 81 -5.29 18.84 -18.13
N ASP A 82 -4.77 18.20 -17.07
CA ASP A 82 -4.30 18.91 -15.87
C ASP A 82 -2.80 18.68 -15.72
N PRO A 83 -1.99 19.70 -15.35
CA PRO A 83 -0.54 19.58 -15.23
C PRO A 83 -0.11 18.57 -14.13
N HIS A 84 -1.00 18.29 -13.19
CA HIS A 84 -0.77 17.38 -12.06
C HIS A 84 -1.28 15.95 -12.33
N VAL A 85 -1.77 15.66 -13.53
CA VAL A 85 -2.05 14.31 -14.03
C VAL A 85 -0.87 13.86 -14.88
N VAL A 86 -0.34 12.65 -14.63
CA VAL A 86 0.72 12.10 -15.48
C VAL A 86 0.13 11.73 -16.84
N PRO A 87 0.60 12.34 -17.94
CA PRO A 87 0.10 12.03 -19.27
C PRO A 87 0.39 10.58 -19.67
N ILE A 88 -0.65 9.88 -20.16
CA ILE A 88 -0.52 8.58 -20.82
C ILE A 88 -0.26 8.86 -22.31
N HIS A 89 0.84 8.34 -22.84
CA HIS A 89 1.20 8.47 -24.24
C HIS A 89 0.53 7.38 -25.09
N GLY A 90 0.36 6.19 -24.50
CA GLY A 90 -0.27 5.07 -25.17
C GLY A 90 -0.38 3.85 -24.28
N CYS A 91 -1.14 2.89 -24.76
CA CYS A 91 -1.25 1.55 -24.16
C CYS A 91 -1.40 0.53 -25.28
N GLY A 92 -1.00 -0.70 -25.02
CA GLY A 92 -1.05 -1.75 -26.05
C GLY A 92 -0.70 -3.11 -25.49
N GLU A 93 -0.43 -4.02 -26.43
CA GLU A 93 0.01 -5.37 -26.16
C GLU A 93 1.19 -5.72 -27.08
N ILE A 94 2.23 -6.29 -26.51
CA ILE A 94 3.40 -6.81 -27.23
C ILE A 94 3.65 -8.21 -26.69
N ASP A 95 3.75 -9.19 -27.57
CA ASP A 95 4.01 -10.61 -27.25
C ASP A 95 3.08 -11.17 -26.14
N GLY A 96 1.80 -10.78 -26.16
CA GLY A 96 0.81 -11.22 -25.18
C GLY A 96 0.90 -10.51 -23.83
N GLN A 97 1.76 -9.51 -23.68
CA GLN A 97 1.89 -8.71 -22.46
C GLN A 97 1.35 -7.30 -22.68
N LEU A 98 0.42 -6.88 -21.82
CA LEU A 98 -0.14 -5.53 -21.81
C LEU A 98 0.86 -4.51 -21.24
N TYR A 99 0.87 -3.30 -21.81
CA TYR A 99 1.70 -2.21 -21.34
C TYR A 99 0.97 -0.86 -21.38
N ILE A 100 1.48 0.07 -20.59
CA ILE A 100 1.09 1.48 -20.59
C ILE A 100 2.36 2.30 -20.69
N ASP A 101 2.42 3.17 -21.69
CA ASP A 101 3.46 4.17 -21.89
C ASP A 101 2.99 5.53 -21.34
N MET A 102 3.75 6.10 -20.43
CA MET A 102 3.42 7.34 -19.77
C MET A 102 4.66 8.23 -19.61
N ARG A 103 4.42 9.52 -19.38
CA ARG A 103 5.51 10.45 -19.11
C ARG A 103 6.34 10.00 -17.90
N LEU A 104 7.65 9.95 -18.08
CA LEU A 104 8.57 9.77 -16.96
C LEU A 104 8.64 11.07 -16.14
N ILE A 105 8.35 10.98 -14.87
CA ILE A 105 8.52 12.08 -13.91
C ILE A 105 9.84 11.88 -13.19
N ASP A 106 10.71 12.88 -13.27
CA ASP A 106 11.95 12.91 -12.50
C ASP A 106 11.64 13.40 -11.07
N GLY A 107 11.46 12.45 -10.17
CA GLY A 107 11.02 12.74 -8.81
C GLY A 107 10.99 11.49 -7.92
N THR A 108 10.42 11.67 -6.74
CA THR A 108 10.26 10.63 -5.72
C THR A 108 8.79 10.56 -5.33
N ASP A 109 8.26 9.37 -5.08
CA ASP A 109 6.89 9.23 -4.57
C ASP A 109 6.76 9.79 -3.13
N LEU A 110 5.57 10.29 -2.82
CA LEU A 110 5.29 10.93 -1.54
C LEU A 110 5.43 9.96 -0.35
N GLN A 111 5.18 8.64 -0.56
CA GLN A 111 5.38 7.63 0.48
C GLN A 111 6.85 7.57 0.89
N THR A 112 7.74 7.46 -0.09
CA THR A 112 9.20 7.47 0.16
C THR A 112 9.65 8.75 0.87
N VAL A 113 9.04 9.91 0.54
CA VAL A 113 9.34 11.18 1.22
C VAL A 113 8.89 11.14 2.68
N LEU A 114 7.69 10.61 2.96
CA LEU A 114 7.15 10.47 4.30
C LEU A 114 7.94 9.44 5.12
N ASP A 115 8.29 8.30 4.54
CA ASP A 115 9.07 7.25 5.22
C ASP A 115 10.45 7.75 5.66
N ARG A 116 11.07 8.63 4.88
CA ARG A 116 12.40 9.20 5.18
C ARG A 116 12.36 10.41 6.12
N GLY A 117 11.36 11.26 5.95
CA GLY A 117 11.29 12.57 6.61
C GLY A 117 10.21 12.67 7.69
N GLY A 118 9.30 11.70 7.78
CA GLY A 118 8.14 11.77 8.67
C GLY A 118 7.18 12.90 8.29
N ALA A 119 6.54 13.48 9.29
CA ALA A 119 5.60 14.58 9.12
C ALA A 119 6.25 15.81 8.50
N MET A 120 5.57 16.42 7.53
CA MET A 120 6.06 17.63 6.88
C MET A 120 5.45 18.92 7.45
N PRO A 121 6.05 20.10 7.14
CA PRO A 121 5.43 21.38 7.47
C PRO A 121 4.03 21.52 6.86
N PRO A 122 3.03 22.04 7.58
CA PRO A 122 1.67 22.19 7.08
C PRO A 122 1.57 22.95 5.75
N ALA A 123 2.39 23.97 5.55
CA ALA A 123 2.43 24.73 4.29
C ALA A 123 2.82 23.85 3.09
N ARG A 124 3.82 22.96 3.28
CA ARG A 124 4.25 22.00 2.25
C ARG A 124 3.15 20.98 1.97
N ALA A 125 2.53 20.42 3.02
CA ALA A 125 1.42 19.49 2.88
C ALA A 125 0.27 20.11 2.07
N VAL A 126 -0.17 21.32 2.43
CA VAL A 126 -1.24 22.02 1.72
C VAL A 126 -0.87 22.31 0.27
N HIS A 127 0.39 22.71 0.01
CA HIS A 127 0.86 22.94 -1.36
C HIS A 127 0.71 21.70 -2.24
N ILE A 128 1.13 20.53 -1.75
CA ILE A 128 1.01 19.24 -2.47
C ILE A 128 -0.46 18.85 -2.65
N ILE A 129 -1.24 18.90 -1.56
CA ILE A 129 -2.66 18.48 -1.58
C ILE A 129 -3.48 19.32 -2.57
N ARG A 130 -3.24 20.62 -2.68
CA ARG A 130 -3.95 21.47 -3.63
C ARG A 130 -3.67 21.11 -5.09
N GLN A 131 -2.46 20.70 -5.40
CA GLN A 131 -2.09 20.24 -6.74
C GLN A 131 -2.81 18.93 -7.08
N ILE A 132 -2.83 17.97 -6.14
CA ILE A 132 -3.53 16.70 -6.34
C ILE A 132 -5.05 16.91 -6.38
N ALA A 133 -5.58 17.86 -5.60
CA ALA A 133 -6.99 18.23 -5.68
C ALA A 133 -7.38 18.77 -7.07
N SER A 134 -6.52 19.58 -7.72
CA SER A 134 -6.73 20.02 -9.12
C SER A 134 -6.79 18.83 -10.08
N ALA A 135 -5.84 17.88 -9.96
CA ALA A 135 -5.82 16.68 -10.79
C ALA A 135 -7.10 15.84 -10.64
N LEU A 136 -7.58 15.67 -9.39
CA LEU A 136 -8.80 14.92 -9.11
C LEU A 136 -10.05 15.63 -9.65
N ASP A 137 -10.16 16.94 -9.46
CA ASP A 137 -11.31 17.70 -9.99
C ASP A 137 -11.35 17.66 -11.52
N ALA A 138 -10.19 17.75 -12.18
CA ALA A 138 -10.11 17.61 -13.65
C ALA A 138 -10.56 16.22 -14.11
N ALA A 139 -10.18 15.17 -13.37
CA ALA A 139 -10.59 13.80 -13.66
C ALA A 139 -12.09 13.59 -13.42
N HIS A 140 -12.61 14.08 -12.30
CA HIS A 140 -14.02 13.96 -11.95
C HIS A 140 -14.95 14.70 -12.93
N ALA A 141 -14.51 15.84 -13.48
CA ALA A 141 -15.24 16.55 -14.54
C ALA A 141 -15.40 15.70 -15.81
N GLU A 142 -14.43 14.83 -16.11
CA GLU A 142 -14.46 13.85 -17.21
C GLU A 142 -15.04 12.49 -16.78
N THR A 143 -15.71 12.43 -15.63
CA THR A 143 -16.30 11.21 -15.06
C THR A 143 -15.30 10.09 -14.73
N VAL A 144 -14.01 10.44 -14.63
CA VAL A 144 -12.94 9.52 -14.22
C VAL A 144 -12.75 9.60 -12.72
N ILE A 145 -12.85 8.47 -12.03
CA ILE A 145 -12.57 8.35 -10.60
C ILE A 145 -11.24 7.62 -10.44
N HIS A 146 -10.33 8.14 -9.62
CA HIS A 146 -8.99 7.58 -9.45
C HIS A 146 -9.00 6.25 -8.71
N ARG A 147 -9.78 6.12 -7.64
CA ARG A 147 -10.02 4.90 -6.85
C ARG A 147 -8.84 4.41 -5.98
N ASP A 148 -7.62 4.90 -6.18
CA ASP A 148 -6.43 4.47 -5.43
C ASP A 148 -5.52 5.67 -5.08
N VAL A 149 -6.13 6.74 -4.54
CA VAL A 149 -5.38 7.93 -4.07
C VAL A 149 -4.63 7.54 -2.80
N LYS A 150 -3.30 7.59 -2.86
CA LYS A 150 -2.39 7.29 -1.74
C LYS A 150 -1.02 7.92 -1.99
N PRO A 151 -0.16 8.07 -0.96
CA PRO A 151 1.16 8.69 -1.13
C PRO A 151 2.03 8.02 -2.19
N GLY A 152 2.00 6.70 -2.32
CA GLY A 152 2.76 5.97 -3.34
C GLY A 152 2.35 6.27 -4.79
N ASN A 153 1.16 6.84 -5.01
CA ASN A 153 0.67 7.24 -6.33
C ASN A 153 0.81 8.75 -6.58
N ILE A 154 1.52 9.48 -5.72
CA ILE A 154 1.80 10.91 -5.86
C ILE A 154 3.30 11.09 -6.04
N LEU A 155 3.73 11.51 -7.22
CA LEU A 155 5.13 11.78 -7.52
C LEU A 155 5.45 13.25 -7.29
N LEU A 156 6.53 13.52 -6.56
CA LEU A 156 7.02 14.87 -6.28
C LEU A 156 8.28 15.13 -7.11
N GLY A 157 8.20 16.06 -8.04
CA GLY A 157 9.30 16.58 -8.80
C GLY A 157 9.97 17.78 -8.12
N ARG A 158 10.68 18.59 -8.92
CA ARG A 158 11.34 19.80 -8.41
C ARG A 158 10.33 20.79 -7.82
N ASN A 159 10.71 21.46 -6.71
CA ASN A 159 9.87 22.44 -6.02
C ASN A 159 8.51 21.87 -5.57
N ASP A 160 8.47 20.59 -5.19
CA ASP A 160 7.25 19.88 -4.79
C ASP A 160 6.13 19.96 -5.85
N PHE A 161 6.51 20.01 -7.15
CA PHE A 161 5.54 19.83 -8.22
C PHE A 161 4.99 18.41 -8.17
N ALA A 162 3.73 18.29 -7.78
CA ALA A 162 3.09 17.02 -7.54
C ALA A 162 2.35 16.52 -8.79
N CYS A 163 2.51 15.22 -9.10
CA CYS A 163 1.77 14.55 -10.16
C CYS A 163 1.10 13.29 -9.63
N LEU A 164 -0.16 13.08 -9.99
CA LEU A 164 -0.93 11.87 -9.67
C LEU A 164 -0.76 10.85 -10.81
N VAL A 165 -0.40 9.61 -10.44
CA VAL A 165 -0.20 8.49 -11.36
C VAL A 165 -1.26 7.40 -11.15
N ASP A 166 -1.37 6.49 -12.11
CA ASP A 166 -2.16 5.25 -12.02
C ASP A 166 -3.67 5.47 -11.86
N PHE A 167 -4.25 6.42 -12.63
CA PHE A 167 -5.70 6.62 -12.70
C PHE A 167 -6.44 5.34 -13.09
N GLY A 168 -7.26 4.80 -12.18
CA GLY A 168 -8.24 3.74 -12.44
C GLY A 168 -7.70 2.37 -12.90
N LEU A 169 -6.48 2.34 -13.42
CA LEU A 169 -5.88 1.18 -14.11
C LEU A 169 -5.70 -0.06 -13.22
N ALA A 170 -5.64 0.14 -11.92
CA ALA A 170 -5.52 -0.96 -10.96
C ALA A 170 -6.86 -1.65 -10.65
N ASN A 171 -7.97 -0.96 -10.82
CA ASN A 171 -9.29 -1.45 -10.42
C ASN A 171 -10.05 -2.21 -11.51
N ALA A 172 -9.54 -2.23 -12.74
CA ALA A 172 -10.05 -3.15 -13.76
C ALA A 172 -9.98 -4.62 -13.29
N ALA A 173 -9.13 -4.93 -12.31
CA ALA A 173 -8.99 -6.26 -11.72
C ALA A 173 -9.83 -6.48 -10.45
N THR A 174 -10.28 -5.42 -9.77
CA THR A 174 -10.76 -5.51 -8.37
C THR A 174 -12.21 -5.19 -8.13
N ASP A 175 -13.03 -4.89 -9.17
CA ASP A 175 -14.47 -4.65 -8.99
C ASP A 175 -15.21 -5.80 -8.29
N ASN A 176 -14.55 -6.97 -8.10
CA ASN A 176 -15.12 -8.11 -7.39
C ASN A 176 -14.20 -8.75 -6.31
N LYS A 177 -13.01 -8.20 -6.02
CA LYS A 177 -12.10 -8.83 -5.04
C LYS A 177 -11.27 -7.82 -4.27
N LEU A 178 -11.82 -7.25 -3.19
CA LEU A 178 -11.08 -6.49 -2.17
C LEU A 178 -9.97 -7.33 -1.47
N THR A 179 -9.94 -8.64 -1.69
CA THR A 179 -9.03 -9.60 -1.04
C THR A 179 -8.13 -10.36 -2.02
N SER A 180 -7.99 -9.89 -3.28
CA SER A 180 -7.09 -10.58 -4.24
C SER A 180 -5.63 -10.47 -3.79
N GLU A 181 -4.88 -11.55 -3.97
CA GLU A 181 -3.42 -11.59 -3.83
C GLU A 181 -2.80 -10.40 -4.60
N GLY A 182 -2.24 -9.42 -3.88
CA GLY A 182 -1.63 -8.20 -4.42
C GLY A 182 -2.09 -6.89 -3.82
N THR A 183 -3.20 -6.85 -3.06
CA THR A 183 -3.57 -5.66 -2.29
C THR A 183 -2.71 -5.60 -1.04
N THR A 184 -1.72 -4.72 -1.01
CA THR A 184 -0.86 -4.52 0.17
C THR A 184 -1.67 -3.91 1.31
N ILE A 185 -1.33 -4.25 2.55
CA ILE A 185 -1.90 -3.69 3.79
C ILE A 185 -1.97 -2.15 3.72
N GLY A 186 -0.97 -1.51 3.08
CA GLY A 186 -0.91 -0.07 2.89
C GLY A 186 -2.06 0.54 2.09
N SER A 187 -2.66 -0.17 1.13
CA SER A 187 -3.77 0.39 0.32
C SER A 187 -5.08 0.51 1.11
N PHE A 188 -5.29 -0.30 2.15
CA PHE A 188 -6.49 -0.21 2.99
C PHE A 188 -6.51 1.04 3.88
N ALA A 189 -5.36 1.66 4.15
CA ALA A 189 -5.24 2.84 5.01
C ALA A 189 -5.89 4.11 4.44
N TYR A 190 -6.27 4.11 3.16
CA TYR A 190 -6.89 5.26 2.47
C TYR A 190 -8.28 4.92 1.90
N LEU A 191 -8.80 3.73 2.21
CA LEU A 191 -10.01 3.23 1.57
C LEU A 191 -11.26 3.83 2.20
N ALA A 192 -12.12 4.42 1.35
CA ALA A 192 -13.37 5.03 1.79
C ALA A 192 -14.39 3.98 2.29
N PRO A 193 -15.19 4.29 3.35
CA PRO A 193 -16.15 3.37 3.95
C PRO A 193 -17.13 2.73 2.95
N GLU A 194 -17.68 3.51 2.04
CA GLU A 194 -18.65 3.04 1.03
C GLU A 194 -18.07 1.99 0.08
N ARG A 195 -16.77 2.05 -0.17
CA ARG A 195 -16.07 1.05 -0.99
C ARG A 195 -15.97 -0.30 -0.30
N LEU A 196 -15.98 -0.29 1.04
CA LEU A 196 -15.93 -1.50 1.87
C LEU A 196 -17.30 -2.16 2.04
N VAL A 197 -18.39 -1.35 2.01
CA VAL A 197 -19.76 -1.82 2.29
C VAL A 197 -20.51 -2.14 0.99
N SER A 198 -20.57 -1.18 0.06
CA SER A 198 -21.42 -1.27 -1.14
C SER A 198 -20.64 -1.45 -2.44
N GLY A 199 -19.32 -1.35 -2.40
CA GLY A 199 -18.47 -1.31 -3.60
C GLY A 199 -18.69 -0.06 -4.46
N GLN A 200 -19.50 0.90 -4.01
CA GLN A 200 -19.78 2.12 -4.77
C GLN A 200 -18.52 2.96 -4.94
N VAL A 201 -18.31 3.39 -6.16
CA VAL A 201 -17.16 4.23 -6.53
C VAL A 201 -17.69 5.59 -6.97
N THR A 202 -17.44 6.61 -6.15
CA THR A 202 -17.85 7.98 -6.39
C THR A 202 -16.66 8.94 -6.24
N PRO A 203 -16.73 10.17 -6.77
CA PRO A 203 -15.74 11.20 -6.49
C PRO A 203 -15.46 11.41 -5.00
N GLY A 204 -16.48 11.22 -4.15
CA GLY A 204 -16.36 11.28 -2.69
C GLY A 204 -15.37 10.29 -2.10
N ALA A 205 -15.13 9.13 -2.75
CA ALA A 205 -14.13 8.16 -2.31
C ALA A 205 -12.70 8.69 -2.49
N ASP A 206 -12.40 9.38 -3.59
CA ASP A 206 -11.11 10.01 -3.82
C ASP A 206 -10.87 11.19 -2.87
N ILE A 207 -11.94 11.95 -2.54
CA ILE A 207 -11.88 13.05 -1.56
C ILE A 207 -11.56 12.52 -0.16
N TYR A 208 -12.17 11.40 0.23
CA TYR A 208 -11.84 10.72 1.49
C TYR A 208 -10.37 10.30 1.53
N ALA A 209 -9.90 9.65 0.49
CA ALA A 209 -8.53 9.20 0.36
C ALA A 209 -7.52 10.37 0.39
N LEU A 210 -7.84 11.49 -0.30
CA LEU A 210 -7.04 12.71 -0.27
C LEU A 210 -6.95 13.31 1.13
N ALA A 211 -8.05 13.27 1.91
CA ALA A 211 -8.04 13.69 3.32
C ALA A 211 -7.15 12.80 4.19
N CYS A 212 -7.13 11.47 3.93
CA CYS A 212 -6.21 10.55 4.58
C CYS A 212 -4.74 10.89 4.26
N VAL A 213 -4.43 11.21 2.99
CA VAL A 213 -3.09 11.65 2.56
C VAL A 213 -2.70 12.97 3.25
N LEU A 214 -3.61 13.95 3.32
CA LEU A 214 -3.36 15.19 4.05
C LEU A 214 -3.04 14.92 5.52
N TYR A 215 -3.83 14.07 6.19
CA TYR A 215 -3.58 13.69 7.57
C TYR A 215 -2.17 13.11 7.74
N GLU A 216 -1.78 12.18 6.88
CA GLU A 216 -0.45 11.54 6.94
C GLU A 216 0.68 12.54 6.68
N CYS A 217 0.53 13.43 5.70
CA CYS A 217 1.49 14.52 5.48
C CYS A 217 1.70 15.37 6.74
N LEU A 218 0.63 15.67 7.47
CA LEU A 218 0.68 16.50 8.68
C LEU A 218 1.27 15.77 9.88
N THR A 219 0.97 14.46 10.04
CA THR A 219 1.29 13.70 11.26
C THR A 219 2.47 12.73 11.10
N GLY A 220 2.83 12.38 9.85
CA GLY A 220 3.85 11.39 9.53
C GLY A 220 3.36 9.94 9.64
N SER A 221 2.06 9.72 9.81
CA SER A 221 1.47 8.39 9.91
C SER A 221 0.09 8.37 9.29
N ALA A 222 -0.26 7.29 8.61
CA ALA A 222 -1.59 7.10 8.03
C ALA A 222 -2.69 7.19 9.12
N PRO A 223 -3.94 7.55 8.78
CA PRO A 223 -5.05 7.48 9.70
C PRO A 223 -5.18 6.08 10.32
N TYR A 224 -5.48 6.06 11.64
CA TYR A 224 -5.63 4.81 12.39
C TYR A 224 -4.36 3.94 12.43
N ALA A 225 -3.19 4.52 12.25
CA ALA A 225 -1.90 3.83 12.41
C ALA A 225 -1.81 3.11 13.77
N GLY A 226 -1.05 2.00 13.81
CA GLY A 226 -0.99 1.11 14.99
C GLY A 226 -1.94 -0.09 14.92
N ARG A 227 -2.85 -0.14 13.94
CA ARG A 227 -3.60 -1.34 13.58
C ARG A 227 -2.85 -2.08 12.49
N THR A 228 -2.39 -3.30 12.80
CA THR A 228 -1.55 -4.09 11.89
C THR A 228 -2.35 -5.08 11.05
N GLU A 229 -3.60 -5.33 11.46
CA GLU A 229 -4.44 -6.32 10.79
C GLU A 229 -5.48 -5.65 9.88
N ILE A 230 -5.65 -6.16 8.66
CA ILE A 230 -6.59 -5.65 7.67
C ILE A 230 -8.01 -5.50 8.24
N PRO A 231 -8.60 -6.48 8.96
CA PRO A 231 -9.93 -6.32 9.54
C PRO A 231 -10.03 -5.16 10.53
N ALA A 232 -8.97 -4.91 11.33
CA ALA A 232 -8.95 -3.80 12.29
C ALA A 232 -8.84 -2.43 11.59
N ILE A 233 -8.11 -2.35 10.48
CA ILE A 233 -8.04 -1.15 9.63
C ILE A 233 -9.42 -0.87 9.00
N ILE A 234 -10.03 -1.89 8.41
CA ILE A 234 -11.37 -1.82 7.82
C ILE A 234 -12.40 -1.34 8.86
N ALA A 235 -12.45 -1.98 10.03
CA ALA A 235 -13.34 -1.60 11.12
C ALA A 235 -13.14 -0.14 11.56
N ALA A 236 -11.90 0.36 11.52
CA ALA A 236 -11.62 1.74 11.85
C ALA A 236 -12.16 2.72 10.80
N HIS A 237 -11.95 2.44 9.52
CA HIS A 237 -12.51 3.26 8.44
C HIS A 237 -14.05 3.28 8.46
N LEU A 238 -14.68 2.18 8.85
CA LEU A 238 -16.13 2.10 8.97
C LEU A 238 -16.68 2.85 10.21
N ASN A 239 -16.08 2.62 11.39
CA ASN A 239 -16.74 2.91 12.66
C ASN A 239 -15.98 3.92 13.55
N THR A 240 -14.66 4.10 13.38
CA THR A 240 -13.90 5.00 14.25
C THR A 240 -13.99 6.44 13.72
N PRO A 241 -14.30 7.45 14.56
CA PRO A 241 -14.27 8.86 14.15
C PRO A 241 -12.95 9.25 13.50
N PRO A 242 -12.96 10.23 12.56
CA PRO A 242 -11.73 10.76 11.98
C PRO A 242 -10.77 11.25 13.06
N PRO A 243 -9.47 10.94 12.95
CA PRO A 243 -8.49 11.38 13.93
C PRO A 243 -8.21 12.88 13.80
N ARG A 244 -7.76 13.52 14.89
CA ARG A 244 -7.46 14.94 14.93
C ARG A 244 -5.95 15.20 14.81
N PRO A 245 -5.47 15.80 13.72
CA PRO A 245 -4.04 16.05 13.52
C PRO A 245 -3.39 16.86 14.66
N SER A 246 -4.11 17.86 15.22
CA SER A 246 -3.60 18.71 16.30
C SER A 246 -3.32 17.95 17.60
N GLN A 247 -4.02 16.83 17.84
CA GLN A 247 -3.80 15.96 18.99
C GLN A 247 -2.62 15.00 18.79
N MET A 248 -2.31 14.68 17.54
CA MET A 248 -1.22 13.75 17.21
C MET A 248 0.15 14.46 17.16
N ARG A 249 0.18 15.70 16.72
CA ARG A 249 1.41 16.46 16.62
C ARG A 249 1.19 17.89 17.13
N PRO A 250 1.82 18.28 18.25
CA PRO A 250 1.80 19.65 18.75
C PRO A 250 2.25 20.65 17.68
N GLY A 251 1.60 21.80 17.62
CA GLY A 251 1.91 22.85 16.65
C GLY A 251 1.11 22.80 15.35
N ILE A 252 0.42 21.70 15.03
CA ILE A 252 -0.53 21.70 13.90
C ILE A 252 -1.73 22.58 14.25
N PRO A 253 -2.11 23.56 13.40
CA PRO A 253 -3.29 24.40 13.62
C PRO A 253 -4.56 23.55 13.76
N SER A 254 -5.39 23.84 14.78
CA SER A 254 -6.61 23.09 15.07
C SER A 254 -7.66 23.15 13.94
N GLY A 255 -7.59 24.15 13.06
CA GLY A 255 -8.44 24.20 11.87
C GLY A 255 -8.28 23.01 10.93
N PHE A 256 -7.14 22.30 10.99
CA PHE A 256 -6.98 21.04 10.23
C PHE A 256 -7.82 19.89 10.78
N ASP A 257 -8.19 19.91 12.07
CA ASP A 257 -9.06 18.90 12.66
C ASP A 257 -10.43 18.88 11.97
N ASP A 258 -11.00 20.06 11.70
CA ASP A 258 -12.28 20.20 10.99
C ASP A 258 -12.14 19.78 9.50
N VAL A 259 -11.01 20.12 8.87
CA VAL A 259 -10.75 19.70 7.48
C VAL A 259 -10.72 18.17 7.36
N ILE A 260 -9.99 17.50 8.25
CA ILE A 260 -9.89 16.05 8.27
C ILE A 260 -11.24 15.42 8.68
N ALA A 261 -11.92 15.95 9.70
CA ALA A 261 -13.21 15.45 10.14
C ALA A 261 -14.25 15.45 9.01
N ARG A 262 -14.32 16.54 8.23
CA ARG A 262 -15.22 16.64 7.08
C ARG A 262 -14.75 15.80 5.90
N GLY A 263 -13.46 15.84 5.53
CA GLY A 263 -12.93 15.06 4.40
C GLY A 263 -13.04 13.56 4.61
N MET A 264 -12.87 13.10 5.86
CA MET A 264 -13.00 11.68 6.26
C MET A 264 -14.38 11.35 6.86
N ALA A 265 -15.42 12.16 6.61
CA ALA A 265 -16.79 11.83 7.06
C ALA A 265 -17.22 10.47 6.50
N LYS A 266 -17.94 9.68 7.33
CA LYS A 266 -18.34 8.32 6.95
C LYS A 266 -19.36 8.37 5.82
N GLU A 267 -20.36 9.25 5.94
CA GLU A 267 -21.32 9.51 4.88
C GLU A 267 -20.70 10.35 3.76
N PRO A 268 -20.69 9.87 2.49
CA PRO A 268 -20.12 10.61 1.37
C PRO A 268 -20.71 12.01 1.17
N SER A 269 -22.01 12.19 1.42
CA SER A 269 -22.73 13.47 1.30
C SER A 269 -22.33 14.52 2.34
N ALA A 270 -21.72 14.10 3.45
CA ALA A 270 -21.21 15.00 4.48
C ALA A 270 -19.79 15.53 4.17
N ARG A 271 -19.12 14.99 3.14
CA ARG A 271 -17.79 15.41 2.71
C ARG A 271 -17.81 16.72 1.93
N TYR A 272 -16.67 17.12 1.42
CA TYR A 272 -16.55 18.19 0.43
C TYR A 272 -17.19 17.76 -0.90
N HIS A 273 -17.72 18.72 -1.66
CA HIS A 273 -18.32 18.42 -2.97
C HIS A 273 -17.26 18.21 -4.06
N SER A 274 -16.07 18.81 -3.89
CA SER A 274 -14.94 18.60 -4.79
C SER A 274 -13.63 18.47 -4.01
N ALA A 275 -12.60 17.91 -4.63
CA ALA A 275 -11.26 17.84 -4.06
C ALA A 275 -10.67 19.25 -3.85
N GLY A 276 -10.95 20.19 -4.76
CA GLY A 276 -10.57 21.59 -4.66
C GLY A 276 -11.16 22.29 -3.45
N GLU A 277 -12.41 21.98 -3.06
CA GLU A 277 -12.99 22.49 -1.81
C GLU A 277 -12.21 22.03 -0.57
N LEU A 278 -11.79 20.77 -0.52
CA LEU A 278 -10.91 20.25 0.53
C LEU A 278 -9.57 21.01 0.54
N GLY A 279 -8.93 21.14 -0.62
CA GLY A 279 -7.67 21.90 -0.75
C GLY A 279 -7.79 23.36 -0.32
N ALA A 280 -8.90 24.01 -0.67
CA ALA A 280 -9.19 25.37 -0.22
C ALA A 280 -9.44 25.47 1.30
N ALA A 281 -10.12 24.48 1.88
CA ALA A 281 -10.33 24.43 3.33
C ALA A 281 -9.01 24.23 4.07
N ALA A 282 -8.12 23.36 3.58
CA ALA A 282 -6.77 23.17 4.14
C ALA A 282 -5.94 24.45 4.05
N GLN A 283 -6.05 25.21 2.95
CA GLN A 283 -5.39 26.51 2.81
C GLN A 283 -5.90 27.54 3.82
N ARG A 284 -7.22 27.60 4.08
CA ARG A 284 -7.80 28.47 5.12
C ARG A 284 -7.33 28.08 6.53
N ALA A 285 -7.31 26.78 6.83
CA ALA A 285 -6.82 26.27 8.11
C ALA A 285 -5.36 26.67 8.37
N LEU A 286 -4.53 26.70 7.33
CA LEU A 286 -3.16 27.18 7.39
C LEU A 286 -3.07 28.69 7.69
N GLN A 287 -3.94 29.52 7.08
CA GLN A 287 -3.93 30.97 7.21
C GLN A 287 -4.48 31.46 8.55
N THR A 288 -5.38 30.70 9.19
CA THR A 288 -5.96 31.05 10.49
C THR A 288 -5.08 30.61 11.67
N ALA A 289 -3.91 30.02 11.40
CA ALA A 289 -2.97 29.63 12.43
C ALA A 289 -2.39 30.88 13.15
N PRO A 290 -2.21 30.82 14.48
CA PRO A 290 -1.57 31.91 15.20
C PRO A 290 -0.12 32.11 14.72
N PRO A 291 0.38 33.36 14.59
CA PRO A 291 1.67 33.65 13.98
C PRO A 291 2.91 33.10 14.72
N ASN A 292 2.74 32.61 15.93
CA ASN A 292 3.82 32.11 16.82
C ASN A 292 3.89 30.57 16.89
N SER A 293 3.38 29.85 15.90
CA SER A 293 3.56 28.39 15.85
C SER A 293 4.98 28.05 15.37
N ASP A 294 5.68 27.17 16.08
CA ASP A 294 7.10 26.78 15.84
C ASP A 294 7.39 26.29 14.41
N TRP A 295 6.35 25.85 13.68
CA TRP A 295 6.48 25.44 12.28
C TRP A 295 6.72 26.61 11.31
N ALA A 296 6.26 27.84 11.66
CA ALA A 296 6.49 29.02 10.81
C ALA A 296 7.99 29.40 10.79
N ALA A 297 8.68 29.18 11.89
CA ALA A 297 10.13 29.35 11.96
C ALA A 297 10.90 28.29 11.17
N GLN A 298 10.41 27.06 11.12
CA GLN A 298 10.99 25.96 10.34
C GLN A 298 10.82 26.14 8.82
N THR A 299 9.76 26.81 8.37
CA THR A 299 9.55 27.10 6.94
C THR A 299 10.50 28.20 6.45
N ALA A 300 10.87 29.13 7.31
CA ALA A 300 11.87 30.17 7.00
C ALA A 300 13.31 29.66 7.00
N ALA A 301 13.55 28.49 7.62
CA ALA A 301 14.87 27.85 7.75
C ALA A 301 15.09 26.71 6.76
N ALA A 302 14.23 26.52 5.75
CA ALA A 302 14.49 25.57 4.67
C ALA A 302 15.77 26.03 3.93
N PRO A 303 16.87 25.25 3.96
CA PRO A 303 18.10 25.65 3.28
C PRO A 303 17.80 25.71 1.78
N THR A 304 17.99 26.88 1.19
CA THR A 304 18.27 27.00 -0.23
C THR A 304 19.52 26.18 -0.46
N VAL A 305 19.36 24.97 -0.98
CA VAL A 305 20.48 24.11 -1.34
C VAL A 305 21.07 24.65 -2.63
N GLU A 306 21.79 25.74 -2.53
CA GLU A 306 22.94 26.02 -3.38
C GLU A 306 24.11 25.24 -2.79
N GLN A 307 24.19 23.97 -3.08
CA GLN A 307 25.44 23.25 -2.91
C GLN A 307 26.34 23.59 -4.11
N PRO A 308 27.50 24.24 -3.89
CA PRO A 308 28.54 24.31 -4.89
C PRO A 308 28.94 22.86 -5.21
N ILE A 309 29.02 22.53 -6.50
CA ILE A 309 29.57 21.27 -6.98
C ILE A 309 31.03 21.20 -6.55
N GLU A 310 31.33 20.65 -5.37
CA GLU A 310 32.67 20.24 -4.98
C GLU A 310 33.09 19.05 -5.84
N ARG A 311 34.06 19.26 -6.70
CA ARG A 311 34.69 18.20 -7.48
C ARG A 311 35.32 17.20 -6.50
N PRO A 312 35.08 15.89 -6.64
CA PRO A 312 35.70 14.89 -5.78
C PRO A 312 37.20 14.93 -5.90
N GLN A 313 37.90 15.21 -4.82
CA GLN A 313 39.36 14.98 -4.76
C GLN A 313 39.62 13.46 -4.74
N PRO A 314 40.65 12.98 -5.46
CA PRO A 314 41.00 11.55 -5.47
C PRO A 314 41.50 11.10 -4.09
N ARG A 315 40.79 10.14 -3.48
CA ARG A 315 41.19 9.52 -2.23
C ARG A 315 42.39 8.59 -2.46
N PRO A 316 43.41 8.60 -1.58
CA PRO A 316 44.57 7.70 -1.71
C PRO A 316 44.13 6.24 -1.57
N ALA A 317 44.63 5.39 -2.45
CA ALA A 317 44.37 3.97 -2.50
C ALA A 317 44.78 3.27 -1.19
N LYS A 318 43.81 2.76 -0.43
CA LYS A 318 44.07 1.94 0.75
C LYS A 318 44.57 0.55 0.33
N SER A 319 45.74 0.17 0.87
CA SER A 319 46.49 -1.00 0.52
C SER A 319 45.70 -2.33 0.60
N ARG A 320 45.82 -3.16 -0.45
CA ARG A 320 45.23 -4.50 -0.62
C ARG A 320 45.63 -5.53 0.47
N ARG A 321 46.52 -5.18 1.43
CA ARG A 321 46.95 -6.08 2.48
C ARG A 321 45.97 -6.34 3.61
N ARG A 322 44.96 -5.44 3.85
CA ARG A 322 43.96 -5.65 4.91
C ARG A 322 42.79 -6.53 4.47
N THR A 323 42.50 -6.60 3.19
CA THR A 323 41.37 -7.43 2.66
C THR A 323 41.74 -8.92 2.65
N LEU A 324 43.01 -9.27 2.46
CA LEU A 324 43.53 -10.66 2.50
C LEU A 324 43.50 -11.26 3.91
N LEU A 325 43.74 -10.45 4.96
CA LEU A 325 43.69 -10.92 6.35
C LEU A 325 42.27 -11.20 6.86
N VAL A 326 41.25 -10.46 6.38
CA VAL A 326 39.86 -10.69 6.76
C VAL A 326 39.31 -11.94 6.08
N LEU A 327 39.68 -12.22 4.83
CA LEU A 327 39.29 -13.45 4.12
C LEU A 327 39.92 -14.71 4.73
N ALA A 328 41.17 -14.65 5.22
CA ALA A 328 41.83 -15.76 5.90
C ALA A 328 41.21 -16.08 7.28
N ALA A 329 40.73 -15.05 8.01
CA ALA A 329 40.02 -15.25 9.29
C ALA A 329 38.63 -15.89 9.13
N LEU A 330 37.92 -15.55 8.07
CA LEU A 330 36.57 -16.10 7.77
C LEU A 330 36.63 -17.58 7.36
N THR A 331 37.67 -18.02 6.66
CA THR A 331 37.84 -19.43 6.29
C THR A 331 38.22 -20.33 7.48
N VAL A 332 38.94 -19.83 8.47
CA VAL A 332 39.25 -20.58 9.69
C VAL A 332 38.01 -20.77 10.58
N VAL A 333 37.13 -19.75 10.68
CA VAL A 333 35.88 -19.85 11.43
C VAL A 333 34.89 -20.82 10.77
N ALA A 334 34.78 -20.82 9.44
CA ALA A 334 33.92 -21.75 8.71
C ALA A 334 34.35 -23.21 8.88
N ALA A 335 35.67 -23.50 8.88
CA ALA A 335 36.22 -24.83 9.11
C ALA A 335 35.94 -25.33 10.55
N ALA A 336 36.03 -24.45 11.54
CA ALA A 336 35.72 -24.79 12.94
C ALA A 336 34.23 -25.14 13.18
N VAL A 337 33.30 -24.44 12.51
CA VAL A 337 31.88 -24.71 12.61
C VAL A 337 31.50 -26.04 11.95
N VAL A 338 32.07 -26.38 10.80
CA VAL A 338 31.83 -27.67 10.13
C VAL A 338 32.35 -28.84 10.96
N THR A 339 33.51 -28.71 11.57
CA THR A 339 34.09 -29.76 12.44
C THR A 339 33.27 -29.97 13.72
N SER A 340 32.68 -28.90 14.28
CA SER A 340 31.84 -28.99 15.47
C SER A 340 30.48 -29.66 15.18
N VAL A 341 29.90 -29.46 13.98
CA VAL A 341 28.63 -30.09 13.57
C VAL A 341 28.84 -31.58 13.31
N VAL A 342 29.95 -31.99 12.73
CA VAL A 342 30.24 -33.41 12.48
C VAL A 342 30.51 -34.18 13.79
N LEU A 343 31.17 -33.57 14.79
CA LEU A 343 31.42 -34.18 16.10
C LEU A 343 30.20 -34.26 17.02
N MET A 344 29.16 -33.45 16.78
CA MET A 344 27.85 -33.53 17.51
C MET A 344 26.87 -34.53 16.88
N GLY A 345 27.08 -34.95 15.63
CA GLY A 345 26.19 -35.91 14.93
C GLY A 345 26.32 -37.36 15.40
N ASP A 346 27.44 -37.74 16.02
CA ASP A 346 27.75 -39.14 16.41
C ASP A 346 27.37 -39.52 17.86
N ARG A 347 26.70 -38.61 18.62
CA ARG A 347 26.32 -38.87 20.01
C ARG A 347 24.83 -38.95 20.33
N ALA A 348 24.00 -38.97 19.32
CA ALA A 348 22.52 -39.02 19.50
C ALA A 348 21.94 -40.35 19.03
N SER A 349 22.52 -41.48 19.47
CA SER A 349 21.89 -42.79 19.38
C SER A 349 22.27 -43.62 20.58
N GLU A 350 21.56 -43.46 21.66
CA GLU A 350 21.23 -44.48 22.65
C GLU A 350 20.52 -43.93 23.89
N ARG A 351 19.39 -44.58 24.20
CA ARG A 351 18.68 -44.71 25.50
C ARG A 351 17.44 -43.87 25.76
N SER A 352 16.39 -44.52 25.42
CA SER A 352 15.07 -44.57 26.07
C SER A 352 15.17 -44.72 27.60
N THR A 353 14.31 -44.01 28.35
CA THR A 353 13.38 -44.46 29.42
C THR A 353 13.05 -43.28 30.35
N ALA A 354 11.74 -43.05 30.53
CA ALA A 354 11.17 -42.21 31.59
C ALA A 354 11.27 -42.89 32.98
N PRO A 355 11.10 -42.20 34.13
CA PRO A 355 9.81 -41.76 34.59
C PRO A 355 9.73 -40.43 35.42
N ALA A 356 8.52 -39.91 35.44
CA ALA A 356 7.73 -39.17 36.45
C ALA A 356 8.36 -38.30 37.57
N ALA A 357 7.76 -37.08 37.64
CA ALA A 357 7.31 -36.27 38.78
C ALA A 357 8.33 -35.71 39.80
N GLN A 358 8.32 -34.37 39.94
CA GLN A 358 7.82 -33.68 41.13
C GLN A 358 7.99 -32.15 41.04
N THR A 359 6.98 -31.49 41.55
CA THR A 359 6.72 -30.06 41.80
C THR A 359 7.82 -29.34 42.60
N SER A 360 8.08 -28.07 42.23
CA SER A 360 8.48 -27.03 43.18
C SER A 360 8.07 -25.63 42.71
N THR A 361 7.36 -24.95 43.57
CA THR A 361 6.78 -23.62 43.51
C THR A 361 7.80 -22.55 43.84
N ALA A 362 7.80 -21.41 43.07
CA ALA A 362 8.26 -20.12 43.56
C ALA A 362 7.55 -18.98 42.79
N PRO A 363 7.31 -17.81 43.41
CA PRO A 363 6.21 -16.91 43.08
C PRO A 363 6.53 -15.87 41.98
N ALA A 364 5.48 -15.50 41.21
CA ALA A 364 5.47 -14.54 40.14
C ALA A 364 5.33 -13.08 40.62
N PRO A 365 5.87 -12.09 39.84
CA PRO A 365 5.55 -10.68 40.05
C PRO A 365 4.22 -10.31 39.37
N PRO A 366 3.57 -9.19 39.75
CA PRO A 366 2.19 -8.89 39.38
C PRO A 366 2.03 -8.43 37.92
N SER A 367 1.05 -9.05 37.28
CA SER A 367 0.65 -8.82 35.88
C SER A 367 -0.24 -7.59 35.72
N SER A 368 0.09 -6.77 34.77
CA SER A 368 -0.81 -5.81 34.14
C SER A 368 -1.79 -6.58 33.25
N THR A 369 -3.07 -6.51 33.57
CA THR A 369 -4.15 -7.26 32.90
C THR A 369 -4.60 -6.52 31.64
N ALA A 370 -4.08 -6.93 30.50
CA ALA A 370 -4.83 -6.80 29.24
C ALA A 370 -5.79 -8.02 29.14
N PRO A 371 -7.04 -7.87 28.64
CA PRO A 371 -7.94 -9.00 28.50
C PRO A 371 -7.32 -10.01 27.51
N ALA A 372 -7.05 -11.20 27.99
CA ALA A 372 -6.59 -12.30 27.16
C ALA A 372 -7.70 -12.64 26.15
N LEU A 373 -7.42 -12.51 24.86
CA LEU A 373 -8.24 -13.07 23.81
C LEU A 373 -8.15 -14.59 23.94
N ASN A 374 -9.19 -15.22 24.48
CA ASN A 374 -9.30 -16.67 24.51
C ASN A 374 -9.61 -17.15 23.09
N ALA A 375 -8.61 -17.66 22.38
CA ALA A 375 -8.83 -18.35 21.13
C ALA A 375 -9.57 -19.67 21.42
N VAL A 376 -10.81 -19.77 20.97
CA VAL A 376 -11.61 -20.99 21.04
C VAL A 376 -11.46 -21.74 19.73
N ARG A 377 -11.00 -23.00 19.80
CA ARG A 377 -10.93 -23.87 18.64
C ARG A 377 -12.32 -24.37 18.29
N LEU A 378 -12.83 -24.01 17.10
CA LEU A 378 -14.13 -24.46 16.64
C LEU A 378 -14.08 -25.94 16.20
N PRO A 379 -15.13 -26.74 16.45
CA PRO A 379 -15.19 -28.16 16.09
C PRO A 379 -15.53 -28.36 14.58
N VAL A 380 -14.58 -28.04 13.70
CA VAL A 380 -14.75 -28.12 12.22
C VAL A 380 -13.98 -29.31 11.65
N ILE A 381 -14.14 -30.50 12.23
CA ILE A 381 -13.44 -31.72 11.80
C ILE A 381 -14.14 -32.33 10.59
N GLY A 382 -13.38 -32.70 9.55
CA GLY A 382 -13.88 -33.43 8.35
C GLY A 382 -14.45 -32.54 7.26
N MET A 383 -14.24 -31.22 7.32
CA MET A 383 -14.55 -30.27 6.23
C MET A 383 -13.38 -30.19 5.26
N GLY A 384 -13.68 -29.83 4.00
CA GLY A 384 -12.67 -29.64 2.97
C GLY A 384 -11.97 -28.29 3.05
N GLU A 385 -11.96 -27.55 1.96
CA GLU A 385 -11.31 -26.24 1.88
C GLU A 385 -12.26 -25.13 2.38
N LEU A 386 -12.07 -24.69 3.64
CA LEU A 386 -12.84 -23.57 4.21
C LEU A 386 -12.26 -22.24 3.72
N VAL A 387 -13.04 -21.49 2.94
CA VAL A 387 -12.59 -20.23 2.29
C VAL A 387 -13.33 -18.99 2.77
N GLY A 388 -14.48 -19.13 3.42
CA GLY A 388 -15.27 -18.02 3.93
C GLY A 388 -15.83 -18.30 5.32
N VAL A 389 -15.88 -17.26 6.16
CA VAL A 389 -16.47 -17.33 7.51
C VAL A 389 -17.30 -16.06 7.77
N ALA A 390 -18.46 -16.20 8.37
CA ALA A 390 -19.28 -15.08 8.85
C ALA A 390 -19.84 -15.40 10.25
N ILE A 391 -20.19 -14.36 11.01
CA ILE A 391 -20.82 -14.48 12.32
C ILE A 391 -22.19 -13.80 12.23
N GLY A 392 -23.25 -14.55 12.49
CA GLY A 392 -24.62 -14.02 12.57
C GLY A 392 -24.85 -13.18 13.85
N GLY A 393 -25.88 -12.37 13.84
CA GLY A 393 -26.29 -11.55 15.00
C GLY A 393 -26.64 -12.36 16.25
N ASP A 394 -26.96 -13.65 16.09
CA ASP A 394 -27.19 -14.64 17.13
C ASP A 394 -25.92 -15.30 17.67
N GLY A 395 -24.74 -14.93 17.13
CA GLY A 395 -23.46 -15.52 17.48
C GLY A 395 -23.16 -16.87 16.82
N ALA A 396 -24.01 -17.35 15.90
CA ALA A 396 -23.72 -18.53 15.08
C ALA A 396 -22.62 -18.22 14.05
N VAL A 397 -21.74 -19.19 13.81
CA VAL A 397 -20.64 -19.07 12.85
C VAL A 397 -20.97 -19.87 11.60
N TYR A 398 -20.83 -19.23 10.43
CA TYR A 398 -21.11 -19.81 9.14
C TYR A 398 -19.81 -20.02 8.36
N PHE A 399 -19.69 -21.16 7.65
CA PHE A 399 -18.49 -21.53 6.90
C PHE A 399 -18.84 -21.88 5.46
N ALA A 400 -18.06 -21.41 4.51
CA ALA A 400 -18.11 -21.83 3.12
C ALA A 400 -17.03 -22.89 2.86
N ASP A 401 -17.43 -24.09 2.47
CA ASP A 401 -16.55 -25.15 1.98
C ASP A 401 -16.56 -25.14 0.46
N SER A 402 -15.49 -24.62 -0.11
CA SER A 402 -15.32 -24.46 -1.56
C SER A 402 -15.19 -25.81 -2.27
N SER A 403 -14.55 -26.78 -1.64
CA SER A 403 -14.30 -28.10 -2.22
C SER A 403 -15.55 -28.99 -2.24
N ALA A 404 -16.38 -28.88 -1.18
CA ALA A 404 -17.64 -29.61 -1.09
C ALA A 404 -18.83 -28.88 -1.72
N ALA A 405 -18.68 -27.62 -2.12
CA ALA A 405 -19.73 -26.73 -2.61
C ALA A 405 -20.90 -26.59 -1.60
N ARG A 406 -20.60 -26.39 -0.31
CA ARG A 406 -21.54 -26.39 0.80
C ARG A 406 -21.30 -25.21 1.75
N ILE A 407 -22.36 -24.83 2.46
CA ILE A 407 -22.29 -23.86 3.56
C ILE A 407 -22.73 -24.59 4.84
N TYR A 408 -21.98 -24.34 5.92
CA TYR A 408 -22.26 -24.89 7.24
C TYR A 408 -22.55 -23.80 8.24
N GLN A 409 -23.41 -24.07 9.19
CA GLN A 409 -23.69 -23.23 10.35
C GLN A 409 -23.27 -23.95 11.63
N LEU A 410 -22.52 -23.29 12.48
CA LEU A 410 -22.21 -23.74 13.84
C LEU A 410 -22.92 -22.80 14.81
N ALA A 411 -23.99 -23.27 15.45
CA ALA A 411 -24.67 -22.51 16.47
C ALA A 411 -23.78 -22.29 17.71
N PRO A 412 -23.99 -21.23 18.51
CA PRO A 412 -23.25 -21.03 19.74
C PRO A 412 -23.31 -22.25 20.62
N ASN A 413 -22.15 -22.73 21.10
CA ASN A 413 -21.99 -23.92 21.94
C ASN A 413 -22.38 -25.27 21.28
N ALA A 414 -22.60 -25.34 19.98
CA ALA A 414 -22.84 -26.61 19.29
C ALA A 414 -21.54 -27.43 19.18
N ALA A 415 -21.68 -28.74 19.30
CA ALA A 415 -20.56 -29.69 19.25
C ALA A 415 -20.09 -29.98 17.79
N ALA A 416 -20.93 -29.68 16.79
CA ALA A 416 -20.62 -29.86 15.37
C ALA A 416 -21.43 -28.89 14.51
N PRO A 417 -20.88 -28.49 13.34
CA PRO A 417 -21.60 -27.68 12.37
C PRO A 417 -22.69 -28.47 11.63
N VAL A 418 -23.73 -27.77 11.21
CA VAL A 418 -24.85 -28.32 10.42
C VAL A 418 -24.79 -27.74 9.00
N GLU A 419 -24.96 -28.60 8.00
CA GLU A 419 -25.05 -28.17 6.60
C GLU A 419 -26.34 -27.40 6.35
N LEU A 420 -26.24 -26.23 5.72
CA LEU A 420 -27.39 -25.44 5.28
C LEU A 420 -27.95 -26.03 3.96
N PRO A 421 -29.29 -26.14 3.80
CA PRO A 421 -29.93 -26.77 2.63
C PRO A 421 -29.92 -25.85 1.41
N LEU A 422 -28.76 -25.30 1.03
CA LEU A 422 -28.60 -24.42 -0.14
C LEU A 422 -28.34 -25.28 -1.37
N ARG A 423 -29.01 -24.96 -2.51
CA ARG A 423 -28.87 -25.69 -3.76
C ARG A 423 -28.24 -24.79 -4.86
N GLY A 424 -27.53 -25.40 -5.78
CA GLY A 424 -26.96 -24.70 -6.94
C GLY A 424 -25.62 -23.99 -6.69
N LEU A 425 -24.98 -24.24 -5.55
CA LEU A 425 -23.66 -23.71 -5.26
C LEU A 425 -22.59 -24.39 -6.11
N THR A 426 -21.73 -23.61 -6.73
CA THR A 426 -20.55 -24.08 -7.47
C THR A 426 -19.32 -23.36 -6.91
N ARG A 427 -18.57 -24.00 -6.00
CA ARG A 427 -17.38 -23.45 -5.35
C ARG A 427 -17.66 -22.13 -4.61
N PRO A 428 -18.47 -22.11 -3.53
CA PRO A 428 -18.70 -20.90 -2.72
C PRO A 428 -17.36 -20.39 -2.19
N GLN A 429 -17.13 -19.08 -2.31
CA GLN A 429 -15.89 -18.43 -1.87
C GLN A 429 -16.12 -17.61 -0.60
N TYR A 430 -17.35 -17.14 -0.39
CA TYR A 430 -17.73 -16.29 0.73
C TYR A 430 -19.08 -16.69 1.28
N VAL A 431 -19.30 -16.37 2.53
CA VAL A 431 -20.61 -16.40 3.17
C VAL A 431 -20.78 -15.12 3.97
N GLY A 432 -21.94 -14.48 3.84
CA GLY A 432 -22.34 -13.33 4.64
C GLY A 432 -23.66 -13.61 5.32
N VAL A 433 -23.93 -12.99 6.47
CA VAL A 433 -25.19 -13.11 7.19
C VAL A 433 -25.62 -11.71 7.63
N ASP A 434 -26.85 -11.34 7.32
CA ASP A 434 -27.38 -10.05 7.77
C ASP A 434 -27.93 -10.12 9.21
N ALA A 435 -28.36 -8.95 9.73
CA ALA A 435 -28.91 -8.85 11.08
C ALA A 435 -30.24 -9.61 11.28
N ALA A 436 -30.93 -9.97 10.18
CA ALA A 436 -32.15 -10.76 10.19
C ALA A 436 -31.89 -12.26 10.07
N GLY A 437 -30.62 -12.69 9.91
CA GLY A 437 -30.20 -14.08 9.78
C GLY A 437 -30.29 -14.61 8.33
N ALA A 438 -30.50 -13.76 7.33
CA ALA A 438 -30.44 -14.20 5.93
C ALA A 438 -28.99 -14.47 5.51
N VAL A 439 -28.75 -15.61 4.85
CA VAL A 439 -27.44 -16.07 4.43
C VAL A 439 -27.23 -15.75 2.95
N TYR A 440 -26.14 -15.07 2.63
CA TYR A 440 -25.68 -14.69 1.29
C TYR A 440 -24.41 -15.46 0.96
N VAL A 441 -24.33 -16.04 -0.23
CA VAL A 441 -23.22 -16.88 -0.70
C VAL A 441 -22.72 -16.39 -2.04
#